data_a4eac7f7e8189a5fbcc834bab960ec78
#
_entry.id   a4eac7f7e8189a5fbcc834bab960ec78
#
_cell.length_a   1.000
_cell.length_b   1.000
_cell.length_c   1.000
_cell.angle_alpha   90.00
_cell.angle_beta   90.00
_cell.angle_gamma   90.00
#
_symmetry.space_group_name_H-M   'P 1'
#
loop_
_entity.id
_entity.type
_entity.pdbx_description
1 polymer ?
#
loop_
_entity_poly.entity_id
_entity_poly.type
_entity_poly.pdbx_seq_one_letter_code
_entity_poly.pdbx_strand_id
1 'polypeptide(L)'
;IMTTDTQVKEVAVQFELGGKTCTMGGMLKGSGMIHPNMATTLTFITTDVDISAELLQKALSDVVKITLNRVSVDGDTSTNDMVCVLANGTAENIPVTKENQDFEKFVNALYAVMMNLARKMARDGEGATKLIECVCHGADDDKTAEIVAKSVITSSLFKAAMFGEDANWGRILCAVGYADADFDINKVDVSISSDKGSIDVCKNGAGVEFSEELAKEILKEEEIIINISIGDGAGKAVAWGCDLTYDYVRINGDYRS
;
A
#
# COMPACT_ATOMS: atom_id res chain seq x y z
N ILE A 1 19.35 -10.88 2.07
CA ILE A 1 19.11 -9.48 2.48
C ILE A 1 18.01 -9.33 3.54
N MET A 2 17.23 -10.38 3.77
CA MET A 2 16.17 -10.41 4.78
C MET A 2 16.74 -10.25 6.20
N THR A 3 15.99 -9.59 7.07
CA THR A 3 16.31 -9.41 8.50
C THR A 3 15.22 -10.06 9.36
N THR A 4 14.16 -9.33 9.67
CA THR A 4 12.98 -9.83 10.38
C THR A 4 11.88 -10.32 9.43
N ASP A 5 12.09 -10.21 8.12
CA ASP A 5 11.19 -10.74 7.10
C ASP A 5 10.97 -12.24 7.29
N THR A 6 9.71 -12.69 7.20
CA THR A 6 9.34 -14.11 7.29
C THR A 6 9.10 -14.74 5.91
N GLN A 7 8.89 -13.92 4.88
CA GLN A 7 8.60 -14.35 3.51
C GLN A 7 9.48 -13.65 2.50
N VAL A 8 9.84 -14.37 1.43
CA VAL A 8 10.53 -13.79 0.28
C VAL A 8 9.53 -12.94 -0.52
N LYS A 9 9.92 -11.69 -0.79
CA LYS A 9 9.10 -10.74 -1.53
C LYS A 9 9.69 -10.56 -2.92
N GLU A 10 9.15 -11.29 -3.87
CA GLU A 10 9.56 -11.25 -5.27
C GLU A 10 8.34 -11.33 -6.20
N VAL A 11 8.47 -10.76 -7.39
CA VAL A 11 7.45 -10.74 -8.43
C VAL A 11 8.09 -10.53 -9.79
N ALA A 12 7.51 -11.13 -10.82
CA ALA A 12 7.89 -10.87 -12.21
C ALA A 12 6.63 -10.74 -13.08
N VAL A 13 6.74 -9.92 -14.12
CA VAL A 13 5.70 -9.71 -15.12
C VAL A 13 6.28 -9.75 -16.53
N GLN A 14 5.49 -10.17 -17.49
CA GLN A 14 5.76 -10.01 -18.91
C GLN A 14 4.73 -9.08 -19.53
N PHE A 15 5.16 -8.28 -20.49
CA PHE A 15 4.31 -7.32 -21.17
C PHE A 15 4.82 -7.03 -22.59
N GLU A 16 3.91 -6.57 -23.46
CA GLU A 16 4.25 -6.24 -24.84
C GLU A 16 4.61 -4.77 -25.00
N LEU A 17 5.81 -4.50 -25.53
CA LEU A 17 6.30 -3.15 -25.77
C LEU A 17 7.02 -3.07 -27.12
N GLY A 18 6.58 -2.19 -28.03
CA GLY A 18 7.20 -2.03 -29.34
C GLY A 18 7.18 -3.31 -30.20
N GLY A 19 6.21 -4.20 -30.02
CA GLY A 19 6.11 -5.48 -30.72
C GLY A 19 7.06 -6.56 -30.20
N LYS A 20 7.64 -6.35 -29.03
CA LYS A 20 8.50 -7.32 -28.33
C LYS A 20 7.89 -7.69 -26.98
N THR A 21 8.05 -8.94 -26.58
CA THR A 21 7.74 -9.36 -25.21
C THR A 21 8.89 -8.97 -24.31
N CYS A 22 8.60 -8.11 -23.34
CA CYS A 22 9.54 -7.64 -22.35
C CYS A 22 9.24 -8.26 -20.99
N THR A 23 10.26 -8.36 -20.14
CA THR A 23 10.16 -8.91 -18.79
C THR A 23 10.64 -7.89 -17.77
N MET A 24 9.94 -7.81 -16.65
CA MET A 24 10.37 -7.04 -15.48
C MET A 24 10.23 -7.92 -14.24
N GLY A 25 11.29 -8.00 -13.44
CA GLY A 25 11.28 -8.71 -12.16
C GLY A 25 11.78 -7.82 -11.04
N GLY A 26 11.22 -8.00 -9.84
CA GLY A 26 11.62 -7.25 -8.67
C GLY A 26 11.68 -8.09 -7.42
N MET A 27 12.54 -7.71 -6.49
CA MET A 27 12.61 -8.23 -5.13
C MET A 27 12.71 -7.09 -4.14
N LEU A 28 12.18 -7.33 -2.94
CA LEU A 28 12.16 -6.37 -1.85
C LEU A 28 12.43 -7.06 -0.52
N LYS A 29 13.17 -6.40 0.36
CA LYS A 29 13.26 -6.77 1.77
C LYS A 29 12.77 -5.61 2.64
N GLY A 30 12.09 -5.92 3.74
CA GLY A 30 11.59 -4.98 4.74
C GLY A 30 10.38 -5.55 5.46
N SER A 31 10.35 -5.40 6.79
CA SER A 31 9.31 -5.94 7.68
C SER A 31 9.05 -5.02 8.89
N GLY A 32 10.06 -4.35 9.41
CA GLY A 32 9.97 -3.33 10.46
C GLY A 32 10.64 -2.03 10.07
N MET A 33 10.35 -0.94 10.82
CA MET A 33 10.73 0.44 10.51
C MET A 33 10.22 0.82 9.11
N ILE A 34 8.93 0.57 8.87
CA ILE A 34 8.27 0.75 7.56
C ILE A 34 7.23 1.87 7.65
N HIS A 35 7.63 3.06 7.27
CA HIS A 35 6.76 4.19 6.92
C HIS A 35 7.46 5.04 5.85
N PRO A 36 7.59 4.54 4.62
CA PRO A 36 8.43 5.16 3.63
C PRO A 36 7.98 6.58 3.26
N ASN A 37 8.94 7.49 3.29
CA ASN A 37 8.91 8.74 2.54
C ASN A 37 10.14 8.75 1.61
N MET A 38 10.24 7.72 0.78
CA MET A 38 11.40 7.22 0.04
C MET A 38 12.43 6.49 0.91
N ALA A 39 11.97 5.68 1.96
CA ALA A 39 12.93 5.10 2.91
C ALA A 39 12.45 3.79 3.59
N THR A 40 13.31 2.88 4.02
CA THR A 40 13.43 1.63 4.84
C THR A 40 13.45 0.33 4.09
N THR A 41 13.34 0.33 2.80
CA THR A 41 13.37 -0.92 2.04
C THR A 41 14.60 -0.99 1.15
N LEU A 42 15.08 -2.19 0.92
CA LEU A 42 15.98 -2.43 -0.20
C LEU A 42 15.17 -3.11 -1.29
N THR A 43 14.90 -2.37 -2.35
CA THR A 43 14.13 -2.85 -3.49
C THR A 43 14.99 -2.82 -4.75
N PHE A 44 15.08 -3.96 -5.42
CA PHE A 44 15.79 -4.11 -6.67
C PHE A 44 14.84 -4.62 -7.75
N ILE A 45 14.78 -3.88 -8.86
CA ILE A 45 13.97 -4.21 -10.02
C ILE A 45 14.88 -4.28 -11.24
N THR A 46 14.72 -5.31 -12.05
CA THR A 46 15.46 -5.48 -13.30
C THR A 46 14.49 -5.66 -14.46
N THR A 47 14.87 -5.15 -15.63
CA THR A 47 14.09 -5.33 -16.85
C THR A 47 15.02 -5.43 -18.06
N ASP A 48 14.57 -6.13 -19.09
CA ASP A 48 15.23 -6.23 -20.39
C ASP A 48 14.87 -5.12 -21.37
N VAL A 49 14.00 -4.18 -20.97
CA VAL A 49 13.54 -3.05 -21.80
C VAL A 49 14.68 -2.10 -22.15
N ASP A 50 14.72 -1.65 -23.40
CA ASP A 50 15.53 -0.50 -23.83
C ASP A 50 14.72 0.79 -23.58
N ILE A 51 15.15 1.58 -22.58
CA ILE A 51 14.52 2.83 -22.14
C ILE A 51 15.59 3.83 -21.71
N SER A 52 15.39 5.11 -22.01
CA SER A 52 16.34 6.14 -21.59
C SER A 52 16.39 6.30 -20.06
N ALA A 53 17.55 6.61 -19.52
CA ALA A 53 17.75 6.80 -18.08
C ALA A 53 16.82 7.86 -17.49
N GLU A 54 16.53 8.93 -18.24
CA GLU A 54 15.64 10.01 -17.81
C GLU A 54 14.19 9.53 -17.63
N LEU A 55 13.68 8.74 -18.59
CA LEU A 55 12.32 8.18 -18.50
C LEU A 55 12.23 7.07 -17.46
N LEU A 56 13.30 6.27 -17.31
CA LEU A 56 13.38 5.26 -16.25
C LEU A 56 13.29 5.92 -14.87
N GLN A 57 14.06 7.00 -14.64
CA GLN A 57 14.02 7.76 -13.40
C GLN A 57 12.67 8.44 -13.18
N LYS A 58 12.06 8.99 -14.24
CA LYS A 58 10.71 9.57 -14.15
C LYS A 58 9.69 8.54 -13.75
N ALA A 59 9.64 7.40 -14.44
CA ALA A 59 8.72 6.31 -14.14
C ALA A 59 8.87 5.83 -12.67
N LEU A 60 10.11 5.62 -12.22
CA LEU A 60 10.39 5.23 -10.84
C LEU A 60 9.88 6.28 -9.85
N SER A 61 10.19 7.56 -10.08
CA SER A 61 9.79 8.66 -9.18
C SER A 61 8.27 8.82 -9.08
N ASP A 62 7.54 8.56 -10.16
CA ASP A 62 6.09 8.67 -10.16
C ASP A 62 5.42 7.43 -9.52
N VAL A 63 5.93 6.23 -9.83
CA VAL A 63 5.34 4.98 -9.32
C VAL A 63 5.63 4.76 -7.84
N VAL A 64 6.81 5.13 -7.32
CA VAL A 64 7.13 4.96 -5.89
C VAL A 64 6.16 5.74 -4.98
N LYS A 65 5.70 6.92 -5.41
CA LYS A 65 4.76 7.76 -4.65
C LYS A 65 3.42 7.08 -4.40
N ILE A 66 2.95 6.32 -5.38
CA ILE A 66 1.63 5.67 -5.34
C ILE A 66 1.68 4.19 -4.97
N THR A 67 2.87 3.68 -4.62
CA THR A 67 3.10 2.28 -4.21
C THR A 67 3.82 2.22 -2.86
N LEU A 68 5.15 2.12 -2.84
CA LEU A 68 5.94 1.92 -1.62
C LEU A 68 5.72 3.04 -0.60
N ASN A 69 5.62 4.31 -1.01
CA ASN A 69 5.36 5.44 -0.10
C ASN A 69 3.96 5.42 0.53
N ARG A 70 3.09 4.51 0.10
CA ARG A 70 1.75 4.31 0.66
C ARG A 70 1.66 3.09 1.60
N VAL A 71 2.79 2.56 2.02
CA VAL A 71 2.85 1.46 3.00
C VAL A 71 3.19 2.00 4.38
N SER A 72 2.64 1.39 5.43
CA SER A 72 3.11 1.58 6.80
C SER A 72 2.93 0.31 7.61
N VAL A 73 3.98 -0.10 8.32
CA VAL A 73 3.92 -1.18 9.33
C VAL A 73 3.83 -0.60 10.74
N ASP A 74 4.70 0.33 11.10
CA ASP A 74 4.85 0.83 12.47
C ASP A 74 4.88 2.36 12.57
N GLY A 75 4.83 3.08 11.46
CA GLY A 75 4.89 4.54 11.45
C GLY A 75 6.30 5.11 11.50
N ASP A 76 7.33 4.29 11.63
CA ASP A 76 8.72 4.71 11.74
C ASP A 76 9.41 4.74 10.38
N THR A 77 10.04 5.88 10.06
CA THR A 77 10.76 6.09 8.79
C THR A 77 12.25 5.80 8.99
N SER A 78 12.82 4.95 8.14
CA SER A 78 14.27 4.69 8.14
C SER A 78 15.08 5.80 7.49
N THR A 79 16.38 5.74 7.70
CA THR A 79 17.37 6.67 7.12
C THR A 79 18.07 6.09 5.88
N ASN A 80 17.83 4.82 5.52
CA ASN A 80 18.68 4.07 4.58
C ASN A 80 17.88 3.27 3.54
N ASP A 81 16.86 3.85 2.91
CA ASP A 81 16.08 3.14 1.90
C ASP A 81 16.61 3.35 0.50
N MET A 82 16.41 2.33 -0.31
CA MET A 82 16.80 2.38 -1.69
C MET A 82 15.80 1.63 -2.57
N VAL A 83 15.40 2.24 -3.67
CA VAL A 83 14.75 1.58 -4.80
C VAL A 83 15.66 1.75 -6.03
N CYS A 84 16.12 0.64 -6.58
CA CYS A 84 16.98 0.61 -7.74
C CYS A 84 16.29 -0.13 -8.89
N VAL A 85 16.23 0.48 -10.07
CA VAL A 85 15.75 -0.15 -11.30
C VAL A 85 16.87 -0.19 -12.32
N LEU A 86 17.15 -1.37 -12.87
CA LEU A 86 18.17 -1.62 -13.87
C LEU A 86 17.50 -2.10 -15.16
N ALA A 87 17.77 -1.41 -16.27
CA ALA A 87 17.31 -1.77 -17.60
C ALA A 87 18.52 -2.05 -18.51
N ASN A 88 18.55 -3.19 -19.19
CA ASN A 88 19.71 -3.63 -19.98
C ASN A 88 19.48 -3.63 -21.50
N GLY A 89 18.26 -3.41 -21.97
CA GLY A 89 17.93 -3.29 -23.40
C GLY A 89 17.92 -4.61 -24.18
N THR A 90 18.06 -5.75 -23.51
CA THR A 90 18.19 -7.05 -24.22
C THR A 90 16.89 -7.57 -24.84
N ALA A 91 15.74 -6.92 -24.57
CA ALA A 91 14.49 -7.22 -25.26
C ALA A 91 14.50 -6.75 -26.73
N GLU A 92 15.44 -5.86 -27.07
CA GLU A 92 15.58 -5.29 -28.43
C GLU A 92 14.28 -4.64 -28.91
N ASN A 93 13.51 -4.04 -28.02
CA ASN A 93 12.38 -3.20 -28.36
C ASN A 93 12.84 -1.88 -28.97
N ILE A 94 11.94 -1.20 -29.67
CA ILE A 94 12.21 0.19 -30.09
C ILE A 94 12.51 1.02 -28.82
N PRO A 95 13.66 1.72 -28.72
CA PRO A 95 14.04 2.46 -27.51
C PRO A 95 12.98 3.46 -27.06
N VAL A 96 12.59 3.38 -25.79
CA VAL A 96 11.63 4.31 -25.20
C VAL A 96 12.36 5.59 -24.80
N THR A 97 12.26 6.61 -25.64
CA THR A 97 12.97 7.90 -25.49
C THR A 97 12.04 9.11 -25.35
N LYS A 98 10.71 8.87 -25.30
CA LYS A 98 9.69 9.91 -25.14
C LYS A 98 8.47 9.34 -24.43
N GLU A 99 7.68 10.20 -23.80
CA GLU A 99 6.39 9.86 -23.21
C GLU A 99 5.36 9.57 -24.31
N ASN A 100 5.08 8.29 -24.52
CA ASN A 100 4.14 7.79 -25.52
C ASN A 100 3.46 6.52 -24.95
N GLN A 101 2.65 5.85 -25.76
CA GLN A 101 1.94 4.63 -25.35
C GLN A 101 2.87 3.52 -24.84
N ASP A 102 4.09 3.38 -25.39
CA ASP A 102 5.04 2.37 -24.90
C ASP A 102 5.63 2.78 -23.53
N PHE A 103 5.84 4.07 -23.28
CA PHE A 103 6.19 4.57 -21.94
C PHE A 103 5.07 4.30 -20.93
N GLU A 104 3.80 4.52 -21.29
CA GLU A 104 2.65 4.21 -20.43
C GLU A 104 2.58 2.73 -20.08
N LYS A 105 2.82 1.83 -21.06
CA LYS A 105 2.88 0.38 -20.80
C LYS A 105 4.01 0.01 -19.85
N PHE A 106 5.18 0.63 -20.00
CA PHE A 106 6.30 0.45 -19.08
C PHE A 106 5.95 0.90 -17.66
N VAL A 107 5.35 2.08 -17.51
CA VAL A 107 4.89 2.60 -16.21
C VAL A 107 3.87 1.67 -15.58
N ASN A 108 2.92 1.14 -16.34
CA ASN A 108 1.92 0.18 -15.84
C ASN A 108 2.56 -1.14 -15.39
N ALA A 109 3.56 -1.65 -16.10
CA ALA A 109 4.30 -2.85 -15.69
C ALA A 109 5.08 -2.60 -14.41
N LEU A 110 5.77 -1.46 -14.30
CA LEU A 110 6.49 -1.05 -13.10
C LEU A 110 5.53 -0.88 -11.90
N TYR A 111 4.38 -0.25 -12.12
CA TYR A 111 3.33 -0.13 -11.12
C TYR A 111 2.85 -1.51 -10.62
N ALA A 112 2.59 -2.44 -11.54
CA ALA A 112 2.15 -3.79 -11.17
C ALA A 112 3.19 -4.52 -10.30
N VAL A 113 4.48 -4.43 -10.65
CA VAL A 113 5.57 -5.00 -9.87
C VAL A 113 5.66 -4.34 -8.49
N MET A 114 5.72 -3.00 -8.44
CA MET A 114 5.92 -2.27 -7.18
C MET A 114 4.70 -2.35 -6.25
N MET A 115 3.48 -2.36 -6.79
CA MET A 115 2.25 -2.53 -6.02
C MET A 115 2.20 -3.92 -5.34
N ASN A 116 2.55 -4.99 -6.09
CA ASN A 116 2.62 -6.33 -5.53
C ASN A 116 3.68 -6.44 -4.42
N LEU A 117 4.86 -5.82 -4.61
CA LEU A 117 5.90 -5.78 -3.59
C LEU A 117 5.46 -4.98 -2.36
N ALA A 118 4.76 -3.85 -2.54
CA ALA A 118 4.20 -3.04 -1.47
C ALA A 118 3.18 -3.83 -0.61
N ARG A 119 2.27 -4.56 -1.25
CA ARG A 119 1.30 -5.43 -0.55
C ARG A 119 2.00 -6.55 0.24
N LYS A 120 2.98 -7.22 -0.39
CA LYS A 120 3.79 -8.26 0.29
C LYS A 120 4.56 -7.69 1.47
N MET A 121 5.09 -6.47 1.37
CA MET A 121 5.79 -5.79 2.46
C MET A 121 4.84 -5.50 3.64
N ALA A 122 3.67 -4.95 3.37
CA ALA A 122 2.66 -4.68 4.40
C ALA A 122 2.17 -5.98 5.06
N ARG A 123 1.90 -7.04 4.26
CA ARG A 123 1.44 -8.35 4.76
C ARG A 123 2.45 -9.05 5.67
N ASP A 124 3.74 -8.87 5.39
CA ASP A 124 4.85 -9.46 6.15
C ASP A 124 5.45 -8.47 7.16
N GLY A 125 4.67 -7.49 7.63
CA GLY A 125 5.08 -6.63 8.73
C GLY A 125 5.41 -7.44 9.99
N GLU A 126 6.35 -6.96 10.81
CA GLU A 126 6.80 -7.67 12.01
C GLU A 126 5.62 -8.10 12.90
N GLY A 127 5.42 -9.42 13.02
CA GLY A 127 4.36 -10.02 13.81
C GLY A 127 2.94 -9.85 13.24
N ALA A 128 2.79 -9.36 12.00
CA ALA A 128 1.49 -9.13 11.39
C ALA A 128 0.75 -10.43 11.07
N THR A 129 -0.56 -10.41 11.27
CA THR A 129 -1.45 -11.52 10.89
C THR A 129 -2.38 -11.16 9.74
N LYS A 130 -2.54 -9.85 9.44
CA LYS A 130 -3.46 -9.35 8.42
C LYS A 130 -2.81 -8.28 7.53
N LEU A 131 -3.09 -8.36 6.23
CA LEU A 131 -2.91 -7.23 5.31
C LEU A 131 -4.15 -6.32 5.42
N ILE A 132 -3.92 -5.04 5.57
CA ILE A 132 -4.98 -4.03 5.57
C ILE A 132 -4.76 -3.13 4.36
N GLU A 133 -5.76 -3.07 3.48
CA GLU A 133 -5.82 -2.13 2.38
C GLU A 133 -6.85 -1.05 2.70
N CYS A 134 -6.42 0.20 2.80
CA CYS A 134 -7.31 1.34 3.02
C CYS A 134 -7.48 2.11 1.71
N VAL A 135 -8.69 2.09 1.18
CA VAL A 135 -9.10 2.81 -0.04
C VAL A 135 -9.87 4.05 0.38
N CYS A 136 -9.35 5.23 0.07
CA CYS A 136 -10.05 6.49 0.25
C CYS A 136 -10.43 7.07 -1.11
N HIS A 137 -11.67 7.53 -1.26
CA HIS A 137 -12.19 8.16 -2.47
C HIS A 137 -13.16 9.31 -2.16
N GLY A 138 -13.56 10.05 -3.19
CA GLY A 138 -14.46 11.19 -3.02
C GLY A 138 -13.78 12.43 -2.45
N ALA A 139 -12.46 12.47 -2.36
CA ALA A 139 -11.68 13.64 -1.99
C ALA A 139 -11.63 14.69 -3.12
N ASP A 140 -11.28 15.92 -2.81
CA ASP A 140 -11.07 16.95 -3.83
C ASP A 140 -9.88 16.63 -4.72
N ASP A 141 -8.83 16.00 -4.17
CA ASP A 141 -7.65 15.52 -4.90
C ASP A 141 -7.07 14.22 -4.30
N ASP A 142 -6.16 13.58 -5.05
CA ASP A 142 -5.51 12.34 -4.65
C ASP A 142 -4.63 12.50 -3.40
N LYS A 143 -4.09 13.69 -3.16
CA LYS A 143 -3.24 13.97 -1.99
C LYS A 143 -4.04 13.95 -0.69
N THR A 144 -5.21 14.57 -0.69
CA THR A 144 -6.17 14.53 0.42
C THR A 144 -6.60 13.10 0.72
N ALA A 145 -6.96 12.33 -0.32
CA ALA A 145 -7.30 10.91 -0.17
C ALA A 145 -6.14 10.07 0.42
N GLU A 146 -4.90 10.34 -0.01
CA GLU A 146 -3.70 9.68 0.50
C GLU A 146 -3.48 9.96 1.99
N ILE A 147 -3.61 11.23 2.41
CA ILE A 147 -3.44 11.63 3.81
C ILE A 147 -4.45 10.89 4.70
N VAL A 148 -5.72 10.83 4.30
CA VAL A 148 -6.76 10.12 5.03
C VAL A 148 -6.47 8.62 5.10
N ALA A 149 -6.18 7.97 3.96
CA ALA A 149 -5.89 6.54 3.93
C ALA A 149 -4.66 6.17 4.79
N LYS A 150 -3.58 6.97 4.72
CA LYS A 150 -2.37 6.77 5.54
C LYS A 150 -2.67 6.99 7.02
N SER A 151 -3.49 7.98 7.39
CA SER A 151 -3.86 8.23 8.79
C SER A 151 -4.53 7.00 9.41
N VAL A 152 -5.39 6.31 8.67
CA VAL A 152 -6.06 5.09 9.17
C VAL A 152 -5.08 3.94 9.36
N ILE A 153 -4.27 3.60 8.35
CA ILE A 153 -3.34 2.46 8.44
C ILE A 153 -2.21 2.67 9.45
N THR A 154 -1.93 3.90 9.88
CA THR A 154 -0.91 4.22 10.89
C THR A 154 -1.48 4.30 12.31
N SER A 155 -2.80 4.29 12.48
CA SER A 155 -3.45 4.35 13.79
C SER A 155 -3.24 3.07 14.59
N SER A 156 -2.46 3.12 15.66
CA SER A 156 -2.23 1.96 16.54
C SER A 156 -3.53 1.40 17.13
N LEU A 157 -4.50 2.26 17.48
CA LEU A 157 -5.81 1.83 17.98
C LEU A 157 -6.61 1.07 16.93
N PHE A 158 -6.61 1.55 15.69
CA PHE A 158 -7.27 0.87 14.59
C PHE A 158 -6.59 -0.48 14.28
N LYS A 159 -5.26 -0.50 14.16
CA LYS A 159 -4.49 -1.72 13.90
C LYS A 159 -4.70 -2.78 14.98
N ALA A 160 -4.79 -2.38 16.26
CA ALA A 160 -5.12 -3.29 17.36
C ALA A 160 -6.57 -3.81 17.29
N ALA A 161 -7.52 -3.01 16.79
CA ALA A 161 -8.89 -3.49 16.55
C ALA A 161 -8.92 -4.55 15.45
N MET A 162 -8.16 -4.38 14.36
CA MET A 162 -8.05 -5.37 13.28
C MET A 162 -7.46 -6.69 13.79
N PHE A 163 -6.45 -6.65 14.64
CA PHE A 163 -5.93 -7.84 15.32
C PHE A 163 -6.98 -8.53 16.22
N GLY A 164 -7.76 -7.73 16.94
CA GLY A 164 -8.82 -8.21 17.84
C GLY A 164 -10.12 -8.59 17.11
N GLU A 165 -10.17 -8.56 15.77
CA GLU A 165 -11.36 -8.82 14.95
C GLU A 165 -12.57 -7.94 15.36
N ASP A 166 -12.30 -6.68 15.74
CA ASP A 166 -13.27 -5.68 16.17
C ASP A 166 -13.59 -4.69 15.05
N ALA A 167 -14.82 -4.69 14.56
CA ALA A 167 -15.31 -3.77 13.53
C ALA A 167 -15.51 -2.34 14.08
N ASN A 168 -14.48 -1.81 14.72
CA ASN A 168 -14.53 -0.56 15.48
C ASN A 168 -14.51 0.67 14.57
N TRP A 169 -15.67 1.02 14.04
CA TRP A 169 -15.84 2.22 13.21
C TRP A 169 -15.42 3.52 13.92
N GLY A 170 -15.58 3.60 15.26
CA GLY A 170 -15.17 4.76 16.03
C GLY A 170 -13.65 4.99 15.97
N ARG A 171 -12.82 3.94 15.95
CA ARG A 171 -11.37 4.06 15.79
C ARG A 171 -10.99 4.46 14.36
N ILE A 172 -11.75 4.00 13.35
CA ILE A 172 -11.56 4.45 11.96
C ILE A 172 -11.89 5.93 11.85
N LEU A 173 -13.06 6.38 12.32
CA LEU A 173 -13.43 7.80 12.29
C LEU A 173 -12.50 8.68 13.11
N CYS A 174 -11.97 8.19 14.23
CA CYS A 174 -10.95 8.89 15.00
C CYS A 174 -9.71 9.15 14.14
N ALA A 175 -9.23 8.12 13.44
CA ALA A 175 -8.06 8.24 12.54
C ALA A 175 -8.33 9.15 11.35
N VAL A 176 -9.52 9.11 10.77
CA VAL A 176 -9.98 10.04 9.73
C VAL A 176 -10.05 11.48 10.27
N GLY A 177 -10.58 11.67 11.47
CA GLY A 177 -10.82 12.99 12.06
C GLY A 177 -9.57 13.77 12.46
N TYR A 178 -8.44 13.11 12.73
CA TYR A 178 -7.15 13.78 12.96
C TYR A 178 -6.20 13.77 11.76
N ALA A 179 -6.67 13.29 10.61
CA ALA A 179 -5.91 13.41 9.38
C ALA A 179 -5.68 14.90 9.05
N ASP A 180 -4.46 15.24 8.65
CA ASP A 180 -4.09 16.62 8.26
C ASP A 180 -4.63 16.93 6.85
N ALA A 181 -5.97 16.97 6.74
CA ALA A 181 -6.71 17.19 5.49
C ALA A 181 -8.07 17.84 5.77
N ASP A 182 -8.50 18.69 4.85
CA ASP A 182 -9.81 19.34 4.92
C ASP A 182 -10.88 18.53 4.17
N PHE A 183 -11.94 18.16 4.86
CA PHE A 183 -13.13 17.51 4.31
C PHE A 183 -14.32 17.65 5.29
N ASP A 184 -15.54 17.41 4.80
CA ASP A 184 -16.74 17.43 5.64
C ASP A 184 -16.97 16.06 6.28
N ILE A 185 -16.79 15.98 7.60
CA ILE A 185 -17.00 14.74 8.38
C ILE A 185 -18.42 14.16 8.21
N ASN A 186 -19.45 15.02 7.95
CA ASN A 186 -20.81 14.59 7.73
C ASN A 186 -21.02 13.89 6.36
N LYS A 187 -20.02 13.85 5.52
CA LYS A 187 -20.03 13.11 4.25
C LYS A 187 -19.19 11.82 4.30
N VAL A 188 -18.64 11.49 5.47
CA VAL A 188 -17.78 10.31 5.61
C VAL A 188 -18.62 9.06 5.71
N ASP A 189 -18.43 8.15 4.76
CA ASP A 189 -18.95 6.79 4.78
C ASP A 189 -17.78 5.80 4.95
N VAL A 190 -18.01 4.73 5.71
CA VAL A 190 -17.01 3.67 5.90
C VAL A 190 -17.65 2.30 5.75
N SER A 191 -17.00 1.44 4.96
CA SER A 191 -17.31 0.01 4.92
C SER A 191 -16.05 -0.85 5.13
N ILE A 192 -16.25 -2.05 5.65
CA ILE A 192 -15.21 -3.06 5.86
C ILE A 192 -15.57 -4.27 5.03
N SER A 193 -14.61 -4.82 4.29
CA SER A 193 -14.84 -5.96 3.41
C SER A 193 -13.65 -6.93 3.38
N SER A 194 -13.94 -8.15 2.98
CA SER A 194 -13.00 -9.23 2.65
C SER A 194 -13.66 -10.17 1.63
N ASP A 195 -13.03 -11.31 1.34
CA ASP A 195 -13.64 -12.36 0.50
C ASP A 195 -14.95 -12.93 1.07
N LYS A 196 -15.27 -12.69 2.36
CA LYS A 196 -16.51 -13.15 3.02
C LYS A 196 -17.69 -12.19 2.84
N GLY A 197 -17.45 -10.98 2.33
CA GLY A 197 -18.50 -9.99 2.10
C GLY A 197 -18.10 -8.57 2.50
N SER A 198 -19.12 -7.74 2.71
CA SER A 198 -18.93 -6.33 3.07
C SER A 198 -20.01 -5.89 4.07
N ILE A 199 -19.64 -5.03 5.01
CA ILE A 199 -20.53 -4.34 5.93
C ILE A 199 -20.31 -2.84 5.87
N ASP A 200 -21.38 -2.06 5.85
CA ASP A 200 -21.32 -0.63 6.14
C ASP A 200 -21.28 -0.44 7.66
N VAL A 201 -20.33 0.33 8.15
CA VAL A 201 -20.15 0.58 9.59
C VAL A 201 -20.35 2.03 9.97
N CYS A 202 -20.29 2.93 8.97
CA CYS A 202 -20.52 4.37 9.14
C CYS A 202 -21.18 4.95 7.87
N LYS A 203 -22.16 5.83 8.07
CA LYS A 203 -22.79 6.64 7.02
C LYS A 203 -22.94 8.07 7.49
N ASN A 204 -22.59 9.03 6.64
CA ASN A 204 -22.67 10.45 6.93
C ASN A 204 -22.02 10.82 8.28
N GLY A 205 -20.84 10.27 8.56
CA GLY A 205 -20.09 10.53 9.79
C GLY A 205 -20.65 9.89 11.06
N ALA A 206 -21.67 9.05 10.97
CA ALA A 206 -22.30 8.39 12.11
C ALA A 206 -22.31 6.86 11.94
N GLY A 207 -22.16 6.14 13.05
CA GLY A 207 -22.24 4.68 13.06
C GLY A 207 -23.62 4.20 12.63
N VAL A 208 -23.65 3.08 11.90
CA VAL A 208 -24.88 2.40 11.50
C VAL A 208 -24.93 0.99 12.06
N GLU A 209 -26.13 0.42 12.15
CA GLU A 209 -26.29 -0.98 12.56
C GLU A 209 -25.77 -1.92 11.46
N PHE A 210 -25.05 -2.95 11.85
CA PHE A 210 -24.53 -4.01 10.97
C PHE A 210 -24.60 -5.36 11.66
N SER A 211 -24.41 -6.44 10.90
CA SER A 211 -24.36 -7.80 11.47
C SER A 211 -22.99 -8.05 12.09
N GLU A 212 -22.97 -8.23 13.42
CA GLU A 212 -21.76 -8.61 14.17
C GLU A 212 -21.22 -9.99 13.75
N GLU A 213 -22.13 -10.93 13.37
CA GLU A 213 -21.72 -12.24 12.88
C GLU A 213 -20.97 -12.14 11.55
N LEU A 214 -21.51 -11.35 10.59
CA LEU A 214 -20.85 -11.12 9.32
C LEU A 214 -19.56 -10.31 9.50
N ALA A 215 -19.56 -9.32 10.39
CA ALA A 215 -18.34 -8.54 10.72
C ALA A 215 -17.22 -9.46 11.19
N LYS A 216 -17.54 -10.42 12.07
CA LYS A 216 -16.57 -11.39 12.57
C LYS A 216 -16.06 -12.34 11.47
N GLU A 217 -16.92 -12.78 10.55
CA GLU A 217 -16.51 -13.60 9.40
C GLU A 217 -15.56 -12.82 8.48
N ILE A 218 -15.87 -11.55 8.20
CA ILE A 218 -15.03 -10.66 7.38
C ILE A 218 -13.67 -10.47 8.05
N LEU A 219 -13.66 -10.16 9.35
CA LEU A 219 -12.43 -9.78 10.06
C LEU A 219 -11.52 -10.95 10.43
N LYS A 220 -11.99 -12.20 10.30
CA LYS A 220 -11.12 -13.39 10.39
C LYS A 220 -10.19 -13.59 9.21
N GLU A 221 -10.53 -13.01 8.06
CA GLU A 221 -9.70 -13.14 6.85
C GLU A 221 -8.35 -12.46 7.00
N GLU A 222 -7.38 -12.91 6.23
CA GLU A 222 -6.01 -12.37 6.25
C GLU A 222 -5.88 -11.06 5.46
N GLU A 223 -6.82 -10.76 4.56
CA GLU A 223 -6.86 -9.53 3.77
C GLU A 223 -8.15 -8.77 4.06
N ILE A 224 -8.02 -7.58 4.62
CA ILE A 224 -9.12 -6.71 5.00
C ILE A 224 -9.03 -5.42 4.19
N ILE A 225 -10.15 -5.01 3.61
CA ILE A 225 -10.27 -3.75 2.88
C ILE A 225 -11.14 -2.79 3.67
N ILE A 226 -10.60 -1.62 3.96
CA ILE A 226 -11.33 -0.50 4.54
C ILE A 226 -11.62 0.49 3.42
N ASN A 227 -12.88 0.67 3.07
CA ASN A 227 -13.30 1.65 2.08
C ASN A 227 -13.84 2.90 2.79
N ILE A 228 -13.32 4.06 2.43
CA ILE A 228 -13.68 5.36 3.02
C ILE A 228 -14.08 6.29 1.87
N SER A 229 -15.30 6.81 1.91
CA SER A 229 -15.71 7.95 1.10
C SER A 229 -15.69 9.20 1.96
N ILE A 230 -15.13 10.30 1.48
CA ILE A 230 -15.07 11.57 2.21
C ILE A 230 -15.79 12.72 1.49
N GLY A 231 -16.54 12.42 0.44
CA GLY A 231 -17.30 13.37 -0.36
C GLY A 231 -17.56 12.91 -1.78
N ASP A 232 -17.72 13.88 -2.69
CA ASP A 232 -18.12 13.66 -4.08
C ASP A 232 -17.01 14.04 -5.09
N GLY A 233 -15.78 14.31 -4.62
CA GLY A 233 -14.65 14.69 -5.45
C GLY A 233 -14.09 13.51 -6.28
N ALA A 234 -13.17 13.81 -7.19
CA ALA A 234 -12.56 12.82 -8.07
C ALA A 234 -11.29 12.17 -7.46
N GLY A 235 -10.77 12.72 -6.37
CA GLY A 235 -9.54 12.27 -5.73
C GLY A 235 -9.69 10.90 -5.07
N LYS A 236 -8.67 10.07 -5.23
CA LYS A 236 -8.63 8.72 -4.68
C LYS A 236 -7.21 8.29 -4.34
N ALA A 237 -7.09 7.46 -3.32
CA ALA A 237 -5.82 6.83 -2.97
C ALA A 237 -6.05 5.47 -2.31
N VAL A 238 -5.01 4.65 -2.36
CA VAL A 238 -4.92 3.38 -1.63
C VAL A 238 -3.67 3.43 -0.78
N ALA A 239 -3.75 2.95 0.45
CA ALA A 239 -2.61 2.75 1.34
C ALA A 239 -2.66 1.33 1.94
N TRP A 240 -1.49 0.74 2.20
CA TRP A 240 -1.37 -0.62 2.71
C TRP A 240 -0.69 -0.64 4.07
N GLY A 241 -1.25 -1.39 4.98
CA GLY A 241 -0.72 -1.60 6.32
C GLY A 241 -0.98 -3.01 6.80
N CYS A 242 -0.76 -3.23 8.07
CA CYS A 242 -1.04 -4.49 8.75
C CYS A 242 -1.68 -4.22 10.12
N ASP A 243 -2.21 -5.26 10.75
CA ASP A 243 -2.64 -5.21 12.14
C ASP A 243 -1.47 -4.99 13.11
N LEU A 244 -1.77 -4.74 14.39
CA LEU A 244 -0.78 -4.59 15.46
C LEU A 244 -1.01 -5.69 16.50
N THR A 245 -0.03 -6.60 16.59
CA THR A 245 -0.11 -7.79 17.43
C THR A 245 0.83 -7.72 18.63
N TYR A 246 0.71 -8.64 19.56
CA TYR A 246 1.67 -8.81 20.67
C TYR A 246 3.07 -9.18 20.16
N ASP A 247 3.15 -9.86 19.01
CA ASP A 247 4.41 -10.30 18.44
C ASP A 247 5.26 -9.13 17.92
N TYR A 248 4.63 -8.03 17.46
CA TYR A 248 5.38 -6.81 17.14
C TYR A 248 6.22 -6.33 18.34
N VAL A 249 5.60 -6.24 19.51
CA VAL A 249 6.31 -5.81 20.75
C VAL A 249 7.36 -6.82 21.14
N ARG A 250 7.08 -8.13 21.03
CA ARG A 250 8.03 -9.20 21.37
C ARG A 250 9.26 -9.13 20.45
N ILE A 251 9.04 -9.06 19.13
CA ILE A 251 10.14 -9.02 18.14
C ILE A 251 11.03 -7.79 18.40
N ASN A 252 10.44 -6.60 18.55
CA ASN A 252 11.21 -5.37 18.73
C ASN A 252 11.82 -5.23 20.13
N GLY A 253 11.24 -5.86 21.16
CA GLY A 253 11.82 -5.94 22.49
C GLY A 253 13.05 -6.83 22.58
N ASP A 254 13.10 -7.87 21.75
CA ASP A 254 14.21 -8.84 21.71
C ASP A 254 15.28 -8.48 20.66
N TYR A 255 14.90 -7.75 19.60
CA TYR A 255 15.81 -7.34 18.54
C TYR A 255 16.79 -6.28 19.01
N ARG A 256 18.08 -6.62 18.96
CA ARG A 256 19.18 -5.69 19.27
C ARG A 256 20.03 -5.52 18.02
N SER A 257 20.05 -4.33 17.47
CA SER A 257 20.91 -3.94 16.35
C SER A 257 22.31 -3.53 16.81
#